data_b23a61ec59c471128fb9dd3f0a7c474e
#
_entry.id   b23a61ec59c471128fb9dd3f0a7c474e
#
_cell.length_a   1.000
_cell.length_b   1.000
_cell.length_c   1.000
_cell.angle_alpha   90.00
_cell.angle_beta   90.00
_cell.angle_gamma   90.00
#
_symmetry.space_group_name_H-M   'P 1'
#
loop_
_entity.id
_entity.type
_entity.pdbx_description
1 polymer ?
#
loop_
_entity_poly.entity_id
_entity_poly.type
_entity_poly.pdbx_seq_one_letter_code
_entity_poly.pdbx_strand_id
1 'polypeptide(L)'
;MKTKTIMRSLALAGLVLTAAPVAGAAEKDVYDYKAQHAAPAGTRRIVFIASKADHGPRGNHEFFAGSLYFARRINAFYPRAYAVVYSEDKWPTDLSDADAVIVLLNHGGPAAMDPNIKAAVGRGAGFMAIHFGVEVDKGAQGQNYIDWMGGYFETFWSVNPWWTPDPKIASRHPTTRGVKPFQVRDEWYYHMRFRPDMKGVTPILSATAPLSTVTFKDTPSERGGNADVLKAVEAGEPQHLAWAYSRPGGGRGFGFTGFHDYYNLTNDGFRTLLLNAIAWVGGLDVPAGGVPSKTPTREELDALMAEAHRPAASAGQ
;
A
#
# COMPACT_ATOMS: atom_id res chain seq x y z
N MET A 1 -71.10 -27.20 9.06
CA MET A 1 -70.29 -26.10 9.60
C MET A 1 -68.93 -26.06 8.86
N LYS A 2 -68.72 -25.04 7.99
CA LYS A 2 -67.52 -24.89 7.18
C LYS A 2 -66.73 -23.73 7.77
N THR A 3 -65.58 -24.03 8.37
CA THR A 3 -64.69 -23.04 8.96
C THR A 3 -63.81 -22.44 7.84
N LYS A 4 -63.89 -21.14 7.61
CA LYS A 4 -63.02 -20.40 6.68
C LYS A 4 -61.80 -19.93 7.41
N THR A 5 -60.61 -20.43 7.01
CA THR A 5 -59.32 -19.94 7.46
C THR A 5 -58.93 -18.71 6.63
N ILE A 6 -58.73 -17.57 7.30
CA ILE A 6 -58.27 -16.34 6.68
C ILE A 6 -56.75 -16.31 6.81
N MET A 7 -56.05 -16.45 5.70
CA MET A 7 -54.60 -16.18 5.61
C MET A 7 -54.40 -14.66 5.51
N ARG A 8 -53.73 -14.08 6.50
CA ARG A 8 -53.19 -12.71 6.44
C ARG A 8 -51.80 -12.75 5.85
N SER A 9 -51.63 -12.19 4.66
CA SER A 9 -50.35 -11.95 4.04
C SER A 9 -49.69 -10.73 4.68
N LEU A 10 -48.57 -10.92 5.36
CA LEU A 10 -47.69 -9.80 5.76
C LEU A 10 -46.83 -9.42 4.56
N ALA A 11 -47.05 -8.24 4.04
CA ALA A 11 -46.14 -7.61 3.09
C ALA A 11 -44.94 -7.01 3.85
N LEU A 12 -43.76 -7.57 3.67
CA LEU A 12 -42.50 -7.00 4.18
C LEU A 12 -42.10 -5.88 3.21
N ALA A 13 -42.27 -4.63 3.61
CA ALA A 13 -41.76 -3.48 2.87
C ALA A 13 -40.22 -3.37 3.13
N GLY A 14 -39.44 -3.80 2.15
CA GLY A 14 -38.00 -3.63 2.17
C GLY A 14 -37.63 -2.14 1.99
N LEU A 15 -37.10 -1.53 3.03
CA LEU A 15 -36.56 -0.18 2.97
C LEU A 15 -35.24 -0.24 2.20
N VAL A 16 -35.25 0.13 0.92
CA VAL A 16 -34.04 0.34 0.12
C VAL A 16 -33.46 1.70 0.53
N LEU A 17 -32.47 1.69 1.42
CA LEU A 17 -31.66 2.89 1.67
C LEU A 17 -30.83 3.14 0.40
N THR A 18 -31.29 4.03 -0.45
CA THR A 18 -30.44 4.66 -1.49
C THR A 18 -29.46 5.59 -0.80
N ALA A 19 -28.20 5.19 -0.72
CA ALA A 19 -27.14 6.11 -0.33
C ALA A 19 -27.10 7.25 -1.35
N ALA A 20 -27.50 8.45 -0.93
CA ALA A 20 -27.32 9.65 -1.72
C ALA A 20 -25.81 9.84 -2.01
N PRO A 21 -25.43 10.28 -3.22
CA PRO A 21 -24.04 10.64 -3.48
C PRO A 21 -23.69 11.80 -2.54
N VAL A 22 -22.66 11.58 -1.70
CA VAL A 22 -22.09 12.65 -0.88
C VAL A 22 -21.57 13.70 -1.86
N ALA A 23 -22.27 14.83 -1.94
CA ALA A 23 -21.83 15.99 -2.68
C ALA A 23 -20.41 16.36 -2.23
N GLY A 24 -19.49 16.57 -3.18
CA GLY A 24 -18.08 16.72 -2.96
C GLY A 24 -17.75 17.67 -1.82
N ALA A 25 -17.31 17.10 -0.70
CA ALA A 25 -16.49 17.87 0.22
C ALA A 25 -15.28 18.33 -0.59
N ALA A 26 -14.99 19.64 -0.58
CA ALA A 26 -13.79 20.19 -1.19
C ALA A 26 -12.62 19.31 -0.75
N GLU A 27 -11.81 18.82 -1.71
CA GLU A 27 -10.66 17.98 -1.44
C GLU A 27 -9.82 18.71 -0.40
N LYS A 28 -9.80 18.22 0.84
CA LYS A 28 -9.01 18.81 1.92
C LYS A 28 -7.56 18.79 1.47
N ASP A 29 -6.90 19.93 1.57
CA ASP A 29 -5.50 20.03 1.25
C ASP A 29 -4.69 19.15 2.23
N VAL A 30 -4.37 17.94 1.80
CA VAL A 30 -3.59 16.97 2.58
C VAL A 30 -2.11 17.36 2.65
N TYR A 31 -1.74 18.46 2.01
CA TYR A 31 -0.39 19.00 1.96
C TYR A 31 -0.13 20.09 3.02
N ASP A 32 -1.08 20.37 3.89
CA ASP A 32 -0.88 21.39 4.93
C ASP A 32 0.04 20.89 6.04
N TYR A 33 1.32 21.21 5.91
CA TYR A 33 2.33 20.94 6.95
C TYR A 33 2.02 21.61 8.31
N LYS A 34 1.09 22.55 8.35
CA LYS A 34 0.66 23.19 9.61
C LYS A 34 -0.33 22.33 10.38
N ALA A 35 -1.01 21.40 9.70
CA ALA A 35 -1.95 20.44 10.30
C ALA A 35 -1.25 19.22 10.93
N GLN A 36 0.05 19.26 11.15
CA GLN A 36 0.89 18.10 11.48
C GLN A 36 0.75 17.60 12.93
N HIS A 37 -0.05 18.22 13.79
CA HIS A 37 0.14 18.02 15.21
C HIS A 37 -0.88 17.11 15.89
N ALA A 38 -2.08 16.99 15.40
CA ALA A 38 -3.05 16.04 15.94
C ALA A 38 -4.16 15.76 14.93
N ALA A 39 -4.56 14.50 14.85
CA ALA A 39 -5.76 14.15 14.11
C ALA A 39 -7.00 14.71 14.85
N PRO A 40 -8.04 15.17 14.13
CA PRO A 40 -9.30 15.52 14.77
C PRO A 40 -9.83 14.36 15.62
N ALA A 41 -10.39 14.67 16.77
CA ALA A 41 -10.92 13.65 17.68
C ALA A 41 -11.87 12.68 16.97
N GLY A 42 -11.68 11.38 17.20
CA GLY A 42 -12.51 10.32 16.63
C GLY A 42 -12.19 9.97 15.16
N THR A 43 -11.11 10.52 14.60
CA THR A 43 -10.59 10.10 13.29
C THR A 43 -9.44 9.10 13.42
N ARG A 44 -9.15 8.38 12.33
CA ARG A 44 -7.97 7.54 12.15
C ARG A 44 -6.88 8.32 11.43
N ARG A 45 -5.75 8.56 12.08
CA ARG A 45 -4.62 9.24 11.48
C ARG A 45 -3.75 8.26 10.70
N ILE A 46 -3.68 8.46 9.38
CA ILE A 46 -2.85 7.67 8.46
C ILE A 46 -1.74 8.58 7.95
N VAL A 47 -0.51 8.27 8.29
CA VAL A 47 0.66 9.08 7.94
C VAL A 47 1.39 8.45 6.78
N PHE A 48 1.48 9.18 5.68
CA PHE A 48 2.35 8.83 4.55
C PHE A 48 3.68 9.57 4.72
N ILE A 49 4.78 8.86 4.47
CA ILE A 49 6.12 9.44 4.36
C ILE A 49 6.66 9.04 3.00
N ALA A 50 6.98 10.01 2.17
CA ALA A 50 7.31 9.77 0.78
C ALA A 50 8.54 10.54 0.31
N SER A 51 9.41 9.85 -0.43
CA SER A 51 10.50 10.47 -1.17
C SER A 51 9.99 11.19 -2.40
N LYS A 52 10.73 12.19 -2.85
CA LYS A 52 10.60 12.74 -4.20
C LYS A 52 11.19 11.76 -5.21
N ALA A 53 10.77 11.86 -6.48
CA ALA A 53 11.37 11.10 -7.55
C ALA A 53 12.88 11.40 -7.61
N ASP A 54 13.71 10.35 -7.62
CA ASP A 54 15.16 10.46 -7.55
C ASP A 54 15.85 10.02 -8.84
N HIS A 55 15.28 9.09 -9.57
CA HIS A 55 15.86 8.57 -10.81
C HIS A 55 14.82 7.98 -11.75
N GLY A 56 15.21 7.70 -12.97
CA GLY A 56 14.35 7.16 -14.02
C GLY A 56 13.61 8.25 -14.82
N PRO A 57 12.91 7.83 -15.87
CA PRO A 57 12.08 8.74 -16.66
C PRO A 57 10.85 9.22 -15.86
N ARG A 58 10.24 10.32 -16.33
CA ARG A 58 9.00 10.85 -15.78
C ARG A 58 7.95 9.76 -15.57
N GLY A 59 7.37 9.71 -14.40
CA GLY A 59 6.41 8.70 -13.98
C GLY A 59 7.02 7.56 -13.18
N ASN A 60 8.34 7.45 -13.10
CA ASN A 60 9.01 6.49 -12.23
C ASN A 60 9.25 7.09 -10.85
N HIS A 61 9.08 6.29 -9.80
CA HIS A 61 9.29 6.68 -8.40
C HIS A 61 8.54 7.95 -7.96
N GLU A 62 7.40 8.23 -8.56
CA GLU A 62 6.56 9.37 -8.18
C GLU A 62 5.86 9.12 -6.84
N PHE A 63 6.64 8.77 -5.82
CA PHE A 63 6.15 8.33 -4.51
C PHE A 63 5.38 9.42 -3.79
N PHE A 64 5.85 10.66 -3.89
CA PHE A 64 5.16 11.77 -3.24
C PHE A 64 3.82 12.07 -3.91
N ALA A 65 3.77 12.12 -5.25
CA ALA A 65 2.52 12.25 -6.01
C ALA A 65 1.55 11.09 -5.75
N GLY A 66 2.08 9.86 -5.70
CA GLY A 66 1.29 8.68 -5.35
C GLY A 66 0.70 8.76 -3.95
N SER A 67 1.48 9.23 -2.98
CA SER A 67 1.02 9.42 -1.61
C SER A 67 -0.08 10.48 -1.51
N LEU A 68 0.04 11.59 -2.23
CA LEU A 68 -1.02 12.60 -2.35
C LEU A 68 -2.30 12.00 -2.95
N TYR A 69 -2.16 11.20 -4.02
CA TYR A 69 -3.29 10.51 -4.63
C TYR A 69 -4.03 9.64 -3.61
N PHE A 70 -3.30 8.77 -2.92
CA PHE A 70 -3.89 7.84 -1.94
C PHE A 70 -4.52 8.58 -0.77
N ALA A 71 -3.84 9.55 -0.18
CA ALA A 71 -4.34 10.31 0.96
C ALA A 71 -5.65 11.04 0.61
N ARG A 72 -5.73 11.67 -0.56
CA ARG A 72 -6.95 12.32 -1.06
C ARG A 72 -8.10 11.35 -1.23
N ARG A 73 -7.86 10.16 -1.82
CA ARG A 73 -8.91 9.15 -2.01
C ARG A 73 -9.41 8.60 -0.67
N ILE A 74 -8.52 8.34 0.26
CA ILE A 74 -8.87 7.89 1.61
C ILE A 74 -9.70 8.95 2.36
N ASN A 75 -9.24 10.21 2.37
CA ASN A 75 -9.97 11.31 3.03
C ASN A 75 -11.33 11.61 2.38
N ALA A 76 -11.44 11.47 1.06
CA ALA A 76 -12.69 11.70 0.35
C ALA A 76 -13.73 10.61 0.65
N PHE A 77 -13.31 9.37 0.82
CA PHE A 77 -14.23 8.25 1.02
C PHE A 77 -14.56 8.00 2.50
N TYR A 78 -13.57 8.14 3.40
CA TYR A 78 -13.77 7.84 4.82
C TYR A 78 -13.90 9.13 5.65
N PRO A 79 -15.12 9.49 6.11
CA PRO A 79 -15.31 10.70 6.95
C PRO A 79 -14.51 10.69 8.26
N ARG A 80 -14.11 9.49 8.72
CA ARG A 80 -13.31 9.29 9.93
C ARG A 80 -11.82 9.03 9.63
N ALA A 81 -11.35 9.25 8.44
CA ALA A 81 -9.94 9.21 8.10
C ALA A 81 -9.32 10.61 8.14
N TYR A 82 -8.09 10.67 8.58
CA TYR A 82 -7.22 11.83 8.50
C TYR A 82 -5.87 11.39 7.94
N ALA A 83 -5.81 11.27 6.62
CA ALA A 83 -4.61 10.90 5.91
C ALA A 83 -3.79 12.14 5.57
N VAL A 84 -2.51 12.15 5.96
CA VAL A 84 -1.56 13.26 5.76
C VAL A 84 -0.29 12.76 5.09
N VAL A 85 0.36 13.61 4.31
CA VAL A 85 1.58 13.27 3.58
C VAL A 85 2.72 14.15 4.03
N TYR A 86 3.81 13.50 4.40
CA TYR A 86 5.09 14.14 4.70
C TYR A 86 6.09 13.79 3.60
N SER A 87 6.87 14.77 3.17
CA SER A 87 8.02 14.44 2.34
C SER A 87 9.22 14.03 3.21
N GLU A 88 10.15 13.28 2.64
CA GLU A 88 11.34 12.80 3.36
C GLU A 88 12.22 13.91 3.93
N ASP A 89 12.23 15.09 3.32
CA ASP A 89 12.94 16.28 3.80
C ASP A 89 12.21 16.99 4.95
N LYS A 90 11.00 16.56 5.28
CA LYS A 90 10.17 17.05 6.39
C LYS A 90 9.57 15.90 7.19
N TRP A 91 10.44 15.01 7.65
CA TRP A 91 10.09 13.82 8.38
C TRP A 91 9.22 14.13 9.62
N PRO A 92 8.14 13.38 9.87
CA PRO A 92 7.30 13.64 11.04
C PRO A 92 8.06 13.37 12.34
N THR A 93 8.01 14.32 13.26
CA THR A 93 8.65 14.20 14.58
C THR A 93 7.72 13.63 15.65
N ASP A 94 6.41 13.63 15.41
CA ASP A 94 5.40 13.06 16.31
C ASP A 94 4.47 12.12 15.55
N LEU A 95 4.49 10.86 15.97
CA LEU A 95 3.63 9.78 15.49
C LEU A 95 2.83 9.16 16.64
N SER A 96 2.70 9.85 17.77
CA SER A 96 2.07 9.31 18.99
C SER A 96 0.59 8.98 18.82
N ASP A 97 -0.10 9.65 17.90
CA ASP A 97 -1.51 9.45 17.54
C ASP A 97 -1.71 8.77 16.17
N ALA A 98 -0.62 8.31 15.54
CA ALA A 98 -0.74 7.61 14.25
C ALA A 98 -1.38 6.23 14.42
N ASP A 99 -2.46 5.98 13.66
CA ASP A 99 -3.08 4.66 13.52
C ASP A 99 -2.38 3.81 12.46
N ALA A 100 -1.71 4.42 11.49
CA ALA A 100 -0.87 3.75 10.52
C ALA A 100 0.24 4.67 9.98
N VAL A 101 1.37 4.05 9.63
CA VAL A 101 2.47 4.68 8.88
C VAL A 101 2.67 3.93 7.57
N ILE A 102 2.67 4.67 6.47
CA ILE A 102 2.82 4.14 5.12
C ILE A 102 4.02 4.81 4.47
N VAL A 103 4.99 4.03 4.02
CA VAL A 103 6.22 4.55 3.44
C VAL A 103 6.33 4.22 1.96
N LEU A 104 6.60 5.25 1.17
CA LEU A 104 6.98 5.21 -0.23
C LEU A 104 8.30 5.96 -0.36
N LEU A 105 9.40 5.26 -0.13
CA LEU A 105 10.73 5.85 0.00
C LEU A 105 11.69 5.29 -1.05
N ASN A 106 12.73 6.03 -1.37
CA ASN A 106 13.82 5.59 -2.25
C ASN A 106 14.76 4.57 -1.57
N HIS A 107 14.49 4.21 -0.34
CA HIS A 107 15.02 3.09 0.43
C HIS A 107 14.31 3.02 1.78
N GLY A 108 13.99 1.82 2.27
CA GLY A 108 13.24 1.65 3.53
C GLY A 108 14.06 1.87 4.81
N GLY A 109 15.39 1.91 4.70
CA GLY A 109 16.31 1.97 5.84
C GLY A 109 16.02 3.09 6.85
N PRO A 110 15.80 4.35 6.42
CA PRO A 110 15.44 5.43 7.33
C PRO A 110 14.18 5.13 8.15
N ALA A 111 13.13 4.58 7.51
CA ALA A 111 11.90 4.22 8.20
C ALA A 111 12.11 3.03 9.16
N ALA A 112 12.86 2.02 8.73
CA ALA A 112 13.16 0.84 9.53
C ALA A 112 13.88 1.17 10.84
N MET A 113 14.65 2.26 10.88
CA MET A 113 15.44 2.68 12.05
C MET A 113 14.84 3.87 12.80
N ASP A 114 13.73 4.44 12.32
CA ASP A 114 13.11 5.59 12.97
C ASP A 114 12.46 5.20 14.31
N PRO A 115 12.84 5.85 15.44
CA PRO A 115 12.34 5.52 16.77
C PRO A 115 10.84 5.85 16.94
N ASN A 116 10.33 6.88 16.23
CA ASN A 116 8.91 7.26 16.32
C ASN A 116 8.03 6.26 15.58
N ILE A 117 8.48 5.79 14.40
CA ILE A 117 7.81 4.68 13.67
C ILE A 117 7.82 3.42 14.53
N LYS A 118 8.96 3.04 15.07
CA LYS A 118 9.08 1.89 15.96
C LYS A 118 8.14 1.98 17.17
N ALA A 119 8.05 3.14 17.79
CA ALA A 119 7.14 3.38 18.91
C ALA A 119 5.67 3.30 18.47
N ALA A 120 5.30 3.89 17.31
CA ALA A 120 3.95 3.82 16.78
C ALA A 120 3.53 2.37 16.48
N VAL A 121 4.38 1.61 15.79
CA VAL A 121 4.16 0.19 15.48
C VAL A 121 4.08 -0.65 16.75
N GLY A 122 4.91 -0.35 17.74
CA GLY A 122 4.88 -1.01 19.07
C GLY A 122 3.57 -0.78 19.83
N ARG A 123 2.88 0.34 19.62
CA ARG A 123 1.53 0.61 20.16
C ARG A 123 0.41 -0.05 19.37
N GLY A 124 0.71 -0.71 18.24
CA GLY A 124 -0.28 -1.36 17.40
C GLY A 124 -0.65 -0.60 16.13
N ALA A 125 -0.02 0.55 15.83
CA ALA A 125 -0.23 1.23 14.57
C ALA A 125 0.07 0.32 13.38
N GLY A 126 -0.67 0.43 12.29
CA GLY A 126 -0.39 -0.27 11.04
C GLY A 126 0.93 0.19 10.42
N PHE A 127 1.57 -0.68 9.65
CA PHE A 127 2.77 -0.33 8.88
C PHE A 127 2.70 -0.89 7.47
N MET A 128 2.97 -0.07 6.47
CA MET A 128 3.01 -0.49 5.07
C MET A 128 4.21 0.11 4.37
N ALA A 129 4.91 -0.72 3.60
CA ALA A 129 5.96 -0.26 2.70
C ALA A 129 5.60 -0.62 1.26
N ILE A 130 5.87 0.31 0.34
CA ILE A 130 5.53 0.20 -1.08
C ILE A 130 6.81 0.37 -1.90
N HIS A 131 6.99 -0.52 -2.87
CA HIS A 131 8.04 -0.55 -3.87
C HIS A 131 9.43 -0.48 -3.22
N PHE A 132 10.27 0.49 -3.56
CA PHE A 132 11.64 0.63 -3.04
C PHE A 132 11.66 0.83 -1.50
N GLY A 133 10.55 1.29 -0.92
CA GLY A 133 10.37 1.33 0.54
C GLY A 133 10.39 -0.04 1.22
N VAL A 134 10.23 -1.17 0.50
CA VAL A 134 10.35 -2.53 1.07
C VAL A 134 11.80 -2.99 1.19
N GLU A 135 12.74 -2.30 0.54
CA GLU A 135 14.16 -2.63 0.55
C GLU A 135 14.85 -2.05 1.78
N VAL A 136 15.46 -2.93 2.55
CA VAL A 136 16.24 -2.58 3.74
C VAL A 136 17.44 -3.51 3.89
N ASP A 137 18.45 -3.04 4.61
CA ASP A 137 19.63 -3.85 4.90
C ASP A 137 19.29 -5.05 5.79
N LYS A 138 20.04 -6.12 5.58
CA LYS A 138 20.07 -7.26 6.49
C LYS A 138 20.45 -6.82 7.91
N GLY A 139 19.92 -7.53 8.90
CA GLY A 139 20.21 -7.25 10.31
C GLY A 139 19.10 -6.46 10.99
N ALA A 140 19.41 -5.36 11.69
CA ALA A 140 18.43 -4.64 12.50
C ALA A 140 17.27 -4.06 11.68
N GLN A 141 17.55 -3.53 10.49
CA GLN A 141 16.52 -2.99 9.58
C GLN A 141 15.59 -4.12 9.11
N GLY A 142 16.16 -5.20 8.57
CA GLY A 142 15.40 -6.36 8.12
C GLY A 142 14.58 -7.00 9.25
N GLN A 143 15.15 -7.10 10.47
CA GLN A 143 14.44 -7.62 11.62
C GLN A 143 13.22 -6.75 11.98
N ASN A 144 13.36 -5.43 11.99
CA ASN A 144 12.24 -4.53 12.23
C ASN A 144 11.12 -4.75 11.19
N TYR A 145 11.45 -4.89 9.90
CA TYR A 145 10.45 -5.14 8.85
C TYR A 145 9.81 -6.53 8.96
N ILE A 146 10.59 -7.55 9.33
CA ILE A 146 10.03 -8.88 9.67
C ILE A 146 9.01 -8.77 10.80
N ASP A 147 9.29 -7.99 11.83
CA ASP A 147 8.40 -7.82 12.98
C ASP A 147 7.19 -6.92 12.66
N TRP A 148 7.34 -5.93 11.77
CA TRP A 148 6.29 -4.96 11.46
C TRP A 148 5.35 -5.39 10.35
N MET A 149 5.88 -5.97 9.26
CA MET A 149 5.08 -6.37 8.10
C MET A 149 5.36 -7.77 7.56
N GLY A 150 6.18 -8.56 8.25
CA GLY A 150 6.36 -9.98 7.98
C GLY A 150 7.34 -10.34 6.88
N GLY A 151 7.90 -9.39 6.15
CA GLY A 151 8.86 -9.62 5.07
C GLY A 151 9.49 -8.34 4.56
N TYR A 152 10.56 -8.45 3.77
CA TYR A 152 11.29 -7.33 3.18
C TYR A 152 12.13 -7.77 1.97
N PHE A 153 12.58 -6.82 1.17
CA PHE A 153 13.61 -7.02 0.15
C PHE A 153 14.99 -6.93 0.80
N GLU A 154 15.83 -7.95 0.59
CA GLU A 154 17.23 -7.98 1.05
C GLU A 154 18.15 -7.88 -0.16
N THR A 155 19.01 -6.88 -0.18
CA THR A 155 20.06 -6.69 -1.20
C THR A 155 20.90 -7.96 -1.40
N PHE A 156 21.15 -8.36 -2.65
CA PHE A 156 21.84 -9.60 -3.07
C PHE A 156 21.07 -10.91 -2.79
N TRP A 157 19.89 -10.85 -2.19
CA TRP A 157 18.99 -11.98 -2.01
C TRP A 157 17.75 -11.85 -2.87
N SER A 158 17.07 -10.71 -2.80
CA SER A 158 15.90 -10.37 -3.60
C SER A 158 16.31 -9.74 -4.92
N VAL A 159 15.38 -9.66 -5.89
CA VAL A 159 15.63 -9.09 -7.23
C VAL A 159 14.49 -8.16 -7.63
N ASN A 160 14.80 -7.19 -8.51
CA ASN A 160 13.91 -6.11 -8.95
C ASN A 160 13.79 -6.00 -10.49
N PRO A 161 13.47 -7.07 -11.20
CA PRO A 161 13.35 -7.00 -12.66
C PRO A 161 12.07 -6.30 -13.12
N TRP A 162 12.11 -5.73 -14.33
CA TRP A 162 10.95 -5.29 -15.06
C TRP A 162 10.25 -6.46 -15.74
N TRP A 163 9.01 -6.74 -15.38
CA TRP A 163 8.21 -7.79 -15.98
C TRP A 163 6.70 -7.57 -15.82
N THR A 164 5.91 -8.39 -16.49
CA THR A 164 4.44 -8.36 -16.39
C THR A 164 3.98 -9.69 -15.80
N PRO A 165 3.72 -9.76 -14.49
CA PRO A 165 3.18 -10.96 -13.86
C PRO A 165 1.73 -11.23 -14.27
N ASP A 166 1.32 -12.50 -14.18
CA ASP A 166 -0.07 -12.94 -14.11
C ASP A 166 -0.39 -13.36 -12.68
N PRO A 167 -0.75 -12.41 -11.80
CA PRO A 167 -0.79 -12.70 -10.38
C PRO A 167 -2.08 -13.43 -9.98
N LYS A 168 -1.92 -14.47 -9.19
CA LYS A 168 -3.01 -15.03 -8.40
C LYS A 168 -3.31 -14.11 -7.23
N ILE A 169 -4.56 -13.67 -7.14
CA ILE A 169 -5.05 -12.78 -6.08
C ILE A 169 -5.69 -13.64 -4.98
N ALA A 170 -5.35 -13.38 -3.71
CA ALA A 170 -5.93 -14.10 -2.57
C ALA A 170 -7.46 -13.92 -2.52
N SER A 171 -8.21 -15.00 -2.39
CA SER A 171 -9.67 -14.98 -2.56
C SER A 171 -10.47 -14.48 -1.34
N ARG A 172 -9.87 -14.38 -0.16
CA ARG A 172 -10.60 -14.15 1.10
C ARG A 172 -9.99 -13.10 2.04
N HIS A 173 -9.12 -12.22 1.56
CA HIS A 173 -8.56 -11.17 2.39
C HIS A 173 -9.32 -9.85 2.20
N PRO A 174 -9.50 -9.00 3.24
CA PRO A 174 -10.17 -7.71 3.06
C PRO A 174 -9.54 -6.84 1.98
N THR A 175 -8.21 -6.86 1.82
CA THR A 175 -7.52 -6.06 0.81
C THR A 175 -7.83 -6.46 -0.63
N THR A 176 -8.39 -7.66 -0.86
CA THR A 176 -8.73 -8.14 -2.21
C THR A 176 -10.20 -7.96 -2.58
N ARG A 177 -11.01 -7.36 -1.70
CA ARG A 177 -12.42 -7.09 -1.98
C ARG A 177 -12.58 -6.17 -3.19
N GLY A 178 -13.37 -6.58 -4.16
CA GLY A 178 -13.63 -5.82 -5.39
C GLY A 178 -12.44 -5.67 -6.34
N VAL A 179 -11.27 -6.26 -6.02
CA VAL A 179 -10.10 -6.25 -6.90
C VAL A 179 -10.36 -7.14 -8.11
N LYS A 180 -10.36 -6.53 -9.29
CA LYS A 180 -10.42 -7.26 -10.56
C LYS A 180 -9.05 -7.83 -10.90
N PRO A 181 -8.97 -8.99 -11.59
CA PRO A 181 -7.72 -9.49 -12.16
C PRO A 181 -7.05 -8.40 -13.01
N PHE A 182 -5.75 -8.29 -12.90
CA PHE A 182 -4.97 -7.31 -13.65
C PHE A 182 -3.58 -7.83 -13.97
N GLN A 183 -3.03 -7.32 -15.05
CA GLN A 183 -1.64 -7.50 -15.45
C GLN A 183 -1.10 -6.14 -15.82
N VAL A 184 -0.07 -5.70 -15.12
CA VAL A 184 0.63 -4.44 -15.41
C VAL A 184 2.13 -4.72 -15.46
N ARG A 185 2.81 -4.07 -16.40
CA ARG A 185 4.26 -4.07 -16.44
C ARG A 185 4.77 -3.10 -15.38
N ASP A 186 5.63 -3.61 -14.50
CA ASP A 186 6.25 -2.82 -13.44
C ASP A 186 7.62 -3.43 -13.09
N GLU A 187 8.40 -2.75 -12.30
CA GLU A 187 9.57 -3.32 -11.64
C GLU A 187 9.12 -4.10 -10.41
N TRP A 188 8.54 -5.27 -10.64
CA TRP A 188 8.03 -6.13 -9.58
C TRP A 188 9.16 -6.88 -8.90
N TYR A 189 9.41 -6.53 -7.63
CA TYR A 189 10.41 -7.22 -6.82
C TYR A 189 9.90 -8.60 -6.41
N TYR A 190 10.81 -9.56 -6.33
CA TYR A 190 10.48 -10.88 -5.84
C TYR A 190 11.65 -11.55 -5.11
N HIS A 191 11.46 -12.79 -4.65
CA HIS A 191 12.38 -13.53 -3.77
C HIS A 191 12.64 -12.81 -2.45
N MET A 192 11.54 -12.38 -1.82
CA MET A 192 11.56 -11.61 -0.59
C MET A 192 11.99 -12.45 0.60
N ARG A 193 12.57 -11.82 1.62
CA ARG A 193 12.70 -12.43 2.93
C ARG A 193 11.37 -12.38 3.67
N PHE A 194 10.96 -13.50 4.23
CA PHE A 194 9.77 -13.60 5.07
C PHE A 194 10.10 -14.17 6.43
N ARG A 195 9.18 -14.04 7.35
CA ARG A 195 9.20 -14.72 8.64
C ARG A 195 9.32 -16.23 8.44
N PRO A 196 9.99 -16.95 9.36
CA PRO A 196 9.99 -18.41 9.33
C PRO A 196 8.56 -18.94 9.23
N ASP A 197 8.37 -19.98 8.39
CA ASP A 197 7.08 -20.65 8.18
C ASP A 197 5.93 -19.72 7.77
N MET A 198 6.21 -18.53 7.26
CA MET A 198 5.20 -17.52 6.87
C MET A 198 4.19 -17.23 7.99
N LYS A 199 4.56 -17.42 9.24
CA LYS A 199 3.63 -17.31 10.39
C LYS A 199 3.00 -15.93 10.49
N GLY A 200 1.67 -15.87 10.32
CA GLY A 200 0.89 -14.62 10.32
C GLY A 200 0.96 -13.83 9.01
N VAL A 201 1.75 -14.27 8.03
CA VAL A 201 1.84 -13.67 6.70
C VAL A 201 0.83 -14.34 5.76
N THR A 202 0.07 -13.53 5.05
CA THR A 202 -0.86 -13.97 4.01
C THR A 202 -0.40 -13.43 2.67
N PRO A 203 0.03 -14.26 1.72
CA PRO A 203 0.27 -13.82 0.36
C PRO A 203 -1.00 -13.22 -0.27
N ILE A 204 -0.90 -12.03 -0.81
CA ILE A 204 -2.02 -11.31 -1.44
C ILE A 204 -1.95 -11.37 -2.95
N LEU A 205 -0.77 -11.11 -3.52
CA LEU A 205 -0.46 -11.33 -4.93
C LEU A 205 0.70 -12.32 -5.02
N SER A 206 0.55 -13.36 -5.85
CA SER A 206 1.63 -14.31 -6.11
C SER A 206 1.68 -14.66 -7.58
N ALA A 207 2.87 -14.69 -8.16
CA ALA A 207 3.07 -15.07 -9.56
C ALA A 207 4.35 -15.91 -9.72
N THR A 208 4.41 -16.74 -10.76
CA THR A 208 5.64 -17.42 -11.15
C THR A 208 6.47 -16.49 -12.02
N ALA A 209 7.69 -16.20 -11.60
CA ALA A 209 8.60 -15.36 -12.36
C ALA A 209 9.18 -16.14 -13.55
N PRO A 210 9.25 -15.55 -14.76
CA PRO A 210 9.89 -16.22 -15.90
C PRO A 210 11.42 -16.18 -15.77
N LEU A 211 12.10 -17.18 -16.33
CA LEU A 211 13.56 -17.28 -16.27
C LEU A 211 14.28 -16.05 -16.83
N SER A 212 13.66 -15.34 -17.78
CA SER A 212 14.20 -14.10 -18.35
C SER A 212 14.37 -12.95 -17.35
N THR A 213 13.80 -13.07 -16.15
CA THR A 213 13.97 -12.09 -15.05
C THR A 213 15.23 -12.32 -14.22
N VAL A 214 15.91 -13.45 -14.41
CA VAL A 214 17.17 -13.78 -13.73
C VAL A 214 18.31 -13.48 -14.71
N THR A 215 19.11 -12.48 -14.40
CA THR A 215 20.13 -11.97 -15.32
C THR A 215 21.58 -12.11 -14.81
N PHE A 216 21.78 -12.63 -13.57
CA PHE A 216 23.13 -12.90 -13.10
C PHE A 216 23.78 -14.02 -13.91
N LYS A 217 25.10 -13.95 -14.08
CA LYS A 217 25.87 -14.97 -14.81
C LYS A 217 26.68 -15.81 -13.82
N ASP A 218 27.84 -15.30 -13.43
CA ASP A 218 28.76 -16.04 -12.57
C ASP A 218 28.86 -15.47 -11.15
N THR A 219 28.41 -14.23 -10.95
CA THR A 219 28.49 -13.52 -9.68
C THR A 219 27.10 -13.01 -9.29
N PRO A 220 26.64 -13.24 -8.05
CA PRO A 220 25.42 -12.64 -7.54
C PRO A 220 25.42 -11.14 -7.71
N SER A 221 24.31 -10.56 -8.13
CA SER A 221 24.16 -9.13 -8.29
C SER A 221 22.93 -8.62 -7.56
N GLU A 222 22.98 -7.37 -7.16
CA GLU A 222 21.90 -6.69 -6.46
C GLU A 222 20.56 -6.76 -7.21
N ARG A 223 20.63 -6.74 -8.54
CA ARG A 223 19.45 -6.71 -9.41
C ARG A 223 19.28 -7.96 -10.28
N GLY A 224 20.36 -8.63 -10.57
CA GLY A 224 20.38 -9.78 -11.49
C GLY A 224 20.05 -11.11 -10.86
N GLY A 225 20.14 -11.23 -9.54
CA GLY A 225 19.85 -12.45 -8.80
C GLY A 225 21.09 -13.20 -8.31
N ASN A 226 20.85 -14.41 -7.85
CA ASN A 226 21.81 -15.33 -7.28
C ASN A 226 21.37 -16.77 -7.53
N ALA A 227 22.12 -17.77 -7.09
CA ALA A 227 21.82 -19.18 -7.31
C ALA A 227 20.49 -19.62 -6.66
N ASP A 228 20.11 -19.04 -5.53
CA ASP A 228 18.84 -19.37 -4.86
C ASP A 228 17.66 -18.83 -5.65
N VAL A 229 17.76 -17.60 -6.20
CA VAL A 229 16.76 -17.02 -7.12
C VAL A 229 16.60 -17.89 -8.34
N LEU A 230 17.71 -18.28 -8.98
CA LEU A 230 17.66 -19.15 -10.18
C LEU A 230 16.94 -20.45 -9.87
N LYS A 231 17.32 -21.13 -8.80
CA LYS A 231 16.71 -22.38 -8.36
C LYS A 231 15.20 -22.24 -8.13
N ALA A 232 14.78 -21.19 -7.44
CA ALA A 232 13.36 -20.92 -7.14
C ALA A 232 12.56 -20.68 -8.44
N VAL A 233 13.14 -19.92 -9.38
CA VAL A 233 12.50 -19.63 -10.67
C VAL A 233 12.42 -20.88 -11.55
N GLU A 234 13.49 -21.68 -11.66
CA GLU A 234 13.49 -22.96 -12.38
C GLU A 234 12.50 -23.98 -11.80
N ALA A 235 12.34 -23.99 -10.47
CA ALA A 235 11.35 -24.83 -9.80
C ALA A 235 9.90 -24.31 -9.97
N GLY A 236 9.71 -23.13 -10.59
CA GLY A 236 8.38 -22.52 -10.71
C GLY A 236 7.76 -22.09 -9.40
N GLU A 237 8.57 -21.79 -8.38
CA GLU A 237 8.10 -21.38 -7.08
C GLU A 237 7.31 -20.07 -7.15
N PRO A 238 6.11 -20.01 -6.53
CA PRO A 238 5.34 -18.77 -6.47
C PRO A 238 6.09 -17.66 -5.75
N GLN A 239 6.26 -16.52 -6.41
CA GLN A 239 6.86 -15.33 -5.83
C GLN A 239 5.76 -14.40 -5.29
N HIS A 240 5.90 -13.94 -4.05
CA HIS A 240 4.90 -13.09 -3.41
C HIS A 240 5.21 -11.61 -3.65
N LEU A 241 4.37 -10.98 -4.48
CA LEU A 241 4.52 -9.58 -4.93
C LEU A 241 3.79 -8.60 -4.00
N ALA A 242 2.84 -9.09 -3.23
CA ALA A 242 2.19 -8.36 -2.14
C ALA A 242 1.78 -9.34 -1.04
N TRP A 243 1.87 -8.88 0.19
CA TRP A 243 1.52 -9.68 1.37
C TRP A 243 0.94 -8.84 2.48
N ALA A 244 0.05 -9.45 3.27
CA ALA A 244 -0.48 -8.89 4.50
C ALA A 244 0.10 -9.64 5.70
N TYR A 245 0.27 -8.95 6.80
CA TYR A 245 0.74 -9.51 8.05
C TYR A 245 -0.13 -9.07 9.23
N SER A 246 -0.65 -10.05 9.98
CA SER A 246 -1.36 -9.79 11.22
C SER A 246 -0.40 -10.03 12.40
N ARG A 247 0.01 -8.96 13.07
CA ARG A 247 0.95 -9.04 14.19
C ARG A 247 0.30 -9.71 15.41
N PRO A 248 1.01 -10.61 16.11
CA PRO A 248 0.48 -11.29 17.30
C PRO A 248 0.05 -10.32 18.42
N GLY A 249 0.77 -9.20 18.58
CA GLY A 249 0.48 -8.16 19.56
C GLY A 249 -0.54 -7.10 19.11
N GLY A 250 -1.22 -7.33 17.97
CA GLY A 250 -2.10 -6.36 17.35
C GLY A 250 -1.40 -5.52 16.27
N GLY A 251 -2.20 -4.80 15.49
CA GLY A 251 -1.72 -4.04 14.33
C GLY A 251 -1.56 -4.88 13.07
N ARG A 252 -1.41 -4.23 11.95
CA ARG A 252 -1.41 -4.82 10.61
C ARG A 252 -0.19 -4.35 9.84
N GLY A 253 0.46 -5.28 9.12
CA GLY A 253 1.55 -4.99 8.21
C GLY A 253 1.17 -5.29 6.78
N PHE A 254 1.73 -4.58 5.81
CA PHE A 254 1.53 -4.86 4.40
C PHE A 254 2.77 -4.48 3.59
N GLY A 255 3.20 -5.37 2.70
CA GLY A 255 4.26 -5.09 1.74
C GLY A 255 3.71 -5.18 0.32
N PHE A 256 4.15 -4.28 -0.55
CA PHE A 256 3.76 -4.23 -1.96
C PHE A 256 4.97 -3.88 -2.82
N THR A 257 5.34 -4.75 -3.75
CA THR A 257 6.62 -4.65 -4.47
C THR A 257 6.56 -3.87 -5.79
N GLY A 258 5.38 -3.67 -6.36
CA GLY A 258 5.19 -2.79 -7.53
C GLY A 258 5.09 -1.32 -7.15
N PHE A 259 4.72 -0.47 -8.10
CA PHE A 259 4.62 0.98 -7.98
C PHE A 259 5.90 1.74 -8.37
N HIS A 260 6.75 1.13 -9.18
CA HIS A 260 7.80 1.87 -9.88
C HIS A 260 7.18 2.82 -10.92
N ASP A 261 6.23 2.31 -11.70
CA ASP A 261 5.48 3.10 -12.66
C ASP A 261 4.20 3.67 -12.01
N TYR A 262 4.23 4.96 -11.73
CA TYR A 262 3.12 5.71 -11.16
C TYR A 262 1.84 5.64 -12.01
N TYR A 263 1.98 5.56 -13.34
CA TYR A 263 0.82 5.49 -14.24
C TYR A 263 0.06 4.18 -14.18
N ASN A 264 0.58 3.15 -13.50
CA ASN A 264 -0.17 1.94 -13.18
C ASN A 264 -1.39 2.22 -12.29
N LEU A 265 -1.50 3.43 -11.70
CA LEU A 265 -2.75 3.89 -11.06
C LEU A 265 -3.94 3.97 -12.00
N THR A 266 -3.75 4.03 -13.31
CA THR A 266 -4.83 3.95 -14.31
C THR A 266 -5.46 2.56 -14.39
N ASN A 267 -4.80 1.52 -13.87
CA ASN A 267 -5.35 0.18 -13.78
C ASN A 267 -6.24 0.02 -12.53
N ASP A 268 -7.50 -0.32 -12.73
CA ASP A 268 -8.49 -0.41 -11.64
C ASP A 268 -8.13 -1.47 -10.59
N GLY A 269 -7.68 -2.65 -11.00
CA GLY A 269 -7.33 -3.73 -10.08
C GLY A 269 -6.13 -3.38 -9.20
N PHE A 270 -5.08 -2.87 -9.83
CA PHE A 270 -3.86 -2.39 -9.15
C PHE A 270 -4.18 -1.28 -8.14
N ARG A 271 -4.92 -0.27 -8.57
CA ARG A 271 -5.32 0.87 -7.74
C ARG A 271 -6.23 0.47 -6.58
N THR A 272 -7.25 -0.37 -6.85
CA THR A 272 -8.18 -0.85 -5.82
C THR A 272 -7.46 -1.65 -4.74
N LEU A 273 -6.52 -2.52 -5.13
CA LEU A 273 -5.72 -3.27 -4.16
C LEU A 273 -4.94 -2.36 -3.22
N LEU A 274 -4.25 -1.35 -3.76
CA LEU A 274 -3.48 -0.39 -2.94
C LEU A 274 -4.37 0.41 -2.00
N LEU A 275 -5.49 0.96 -2.47
CA LEU A 275 -6.44 1.69 -1.63
C LEU A 275 -7.04 0.80 -0.52
N ASN A 276 -7.38 -0.44 -0.85
CA ASN A 276 -7.86 -1.41 0.13
C ASN A 276 -6.78 -1.74 1.18
N ALA A 277 -5.53 -1.93 0.75
CA ALA A 277 -4.41 -2.21 1.66
C ALA A 277 -4.17 -1.06 2.63
N ILE A 278 -4.17 0.19 2.12
CA ILE A 278 -4.05 1.40 2.92
C ILE A 278 -5.19 1.50 3.95
N ALA A 279 -6.44 1.32 3.52
CA ALA A 279 -7.59 1.33 4.41
C ALA A 279 -7.48 0.23 5.47
N TRP A 280 -7.13 -0.99 5.08
CA TRP A 280 -6.99 -2.12 6.00
C TRP A 280 -5.87 -1.89 7.01
N VAL A 281 -4.70 -1.44 6.58
CA VAL A 281 -3.57 -1.12 7.47
C VAL A 281 -3.94 0.02 8.42
N GLY A 282 -4.67 1.04 7.95
CA GLY A 282 -5.19 2.15 8.74
C GLY A 282 -6.33 1.79 9.70
N GLY A 283 -6.73 0.52 9.78
CA GLY A 283 -7.81 0.08 10.66
C GLY A 283 -9.20 0.51 10.20
N LEU A 284 -9.33 0.94 8.94
CA LEU A 284 -10.61 1.26 8.30
C LEU A 284 -11.26 0.00 7.72
N ASP A 285 -12.58 0.00 7.62
CA ASP A 285 -13.32 -1.10 7.00
C ASP A 285 -13.20 -1.02 5.47
N VAL A 286 -12.76 -2.11 4.84
CA VAL A 286 -12.74 -2.22 3.39
C VAL A 286 -14.12 -2.65 2.92
N PRO A 287 -14.82 -1.88 2.07
CA PRO A 287 -16.12 -2.26 1.53
C PRO A 287 -16.09 -3.58 0.73
N ALA A 288 -17.20 -4.25 0.60
CA ALA A 288 -17.30 -5.49 -0.17
C ALA A 288 -16.87 -5.32 -1.63
N GLY A 289 -17.15 -4.16 -2.24
CA GLY A 289 -16.71 -3.80 -3.59
C GLY A 289 -15.33 -3.14 -3.69
N GLY A 290 -14.56 -3.11 -2.59
CA GLY A 290 -13.33 -2.34 -2.49
C GLY A 290 -13.56 -0.86 -2.20
N VAL A 291 -12.47 -0.12 -1.93
CA VAL A 291 -12.51 1.34 -1.76
C VAL A 291 -12.83 1.99 -3.11
N PRO A 292 -13.94 2.73 -3.23
CA PRO A 292 -14.32 3.32 -4.49
C PRO A 292 -13.32 4.39 -4.97
N SER A 293 -12.98 4.35 -6.24
CA SER A 293 -12.17 5.38 -6.87
C SER A 293 -12.47 5.46 -8.35
N LYS A 294 -12.65 6.68 -8.86
CA LYS A 294 -12.68 6.90 -10.32
C LYS A 294 -11.31 6.56 -10.89
N THR A 295 -11.27 5.93 -12.06
CA THR A 295 -10.01 5.74 -12.81
C THR A 295 -9.45 7.11 -13.19
N PRO A 296 -8.25 7.47 -12.71
CA PRO A 296 -7.65 8.75 -13.08
C PRO A 296 -7.24 8.72 -14.56
N THR A 297 -7.35 9.85 -15.23
CA THR A 297 -6.72 10.02 -16.53
C THR A 297 -5.23 10.28 -16.37
N ARG A 298 -4.46 10.13 -17.46
CA ARG A 298 -3.03 10.45 -17.44
C ARG A 298 -2.80 11.93 -17.13
N GLU A 299 -3.64 12.81 -17.66
CA GLU A 299 -3.60 14.24 -17.42
C GLU A 299 -3.86 14.59 -15.95
N GLU A 300 -4.81 13.90 -15.28
CA GLU A 300 -5.06 14.07 -13.85
C GLU A 300 -3.84 13.63 -13.02
N LEU A 301 -3.18 12.53 -13.41
CA LEU A 301 -1.95 12.08 -12.78
C LEU A 301 -0.78 13.02 -13.03
N ASP A 302 -0.64 13.55 -14.25
CA ASP A 302 0.39 14.53 -14.60
C ASP A 302 0.21 15.85 -13.82
N ALA A 303 -1.01 16.29 -13.63
CA ALA A 303 -1.32 17.49 -12.84
C ALA A 303 -0.93 17.31 -11.37
N LEU A 304 -1.21 16.13 -10.80
CA LEU A 304 -0.83 15.82 -9.42
C LEU A 304 0.68 15.69 -9.24
N MET A 305 1.38 15.13 -10.22
CA MET A 305 2.84 15.09 -10.28
C MET A 305 3.45 16.50 -10.33
N ALA A 306 2.89 17.37 -11.16
CA ALA A 306 3.33 18.77 -11.24
C ALA A 306 3.07 19.53 -9.93
N GLU A 307 2.00 19.19 -9.19
CA GLU A 307 1.75 19.71 -7.85
C GLU A 307 2.80 19.21 -6.86
N ALA A 308 3.09 17.90 -6.87
CA ALA A 308 4.06 17.26 -5.98
C ALA A 308 5.49 17.82 -6.15
N HIS A 309 5.83 18.25 -7.36
CA HIS A 309 7.17 18.79 -7.67
C HIS A 309 7.26 20.31 -7.43
N ARG A 310 6.18 20.99 -7.07
CA ARG A 310 6.26 22.42 -6.75
C ARG A 310 7.16 22.64 -5.52
N PRO A 311 8.09 23.63 -5.58
CA PRO A 311 8.78 24.06 -4.39
C PRO A 311 7.78 24.44 -3.30
N ALA A 312 8.04 24.06 -2.04
CA ALA A 312 7.25 24.60 -0.94
C ALA A 312 7.25 26.14 -1.06
N ALA A 313 6.07 26.76 -1.10
CA ALA A 313 5.99 28.20 -1.09
C ALA A 313 6.85 28.70 0.09
N SER A 314 7.84 29.55 -0.19
CA SER A 314 8.62 30.20 0.86
C SER A 314 7.63 30.82 1.84
N ALA A 315 7.61 30.32 3.06
CA ALA A 315 6.81 30.92 4.14
C ALA A 315 7.19 32.41 4.15
N GLY A 316 6.26 33.27 3.75
CA GLY A 316 6.48 34.71 3.69
C GLY A 316 7.08 35.16 5.03
N GLN A 317 8.14 35.93 4.89
CA GLN A 317 8.85 36.60 5.98
C GLN A 317 7.91 37.45 6.81
#